data_0027920c8622e7de4411c0313cbb61d6
#
_entry.id   0027920c8622e7de4411c0313cbb61d6
#
_cell.length_a   1.000
_cell.length_b   1.000
_cell.length_c   1.000
_cell.angle_alpha   90.00
_cell.angle_beta   90.00
_cell.angle_gamma   90.00
#
_symmetry.space_group_name_H-M   'P 1'
#
loop_
_entity.id
_entity.type
_entity.pdbx_description
1 polymer ?
#
loop_
_entity_poly.entity_id
_entity_poly.type
_entity_poly.pdbx_seq_one_letter_code
_entity_poly.pdbx_strand_id
1 'polypeptide(L)' 'MRNLKDIRQMLSDCGASIVGTKKEVKELTRIIKDNEIITYATSGWYDGHTWLVVSTTKRIILLDKGMLFGVNSD' A
#
# COMPACT_ATOMS: atom_id res chain seq x y z
N MET A 1 -2.45 -9.28 11.75
CA MET A 1 -1.78 -9.13 10.43
C MET A 1 -2.75 -9.50 9.32
N ARG A 2 -2.85 -8.65 8.31
CA ARG A 2 -3.70 -8.92 7.15
C ARG A 2 -3.07 -9.95 6.24
N ASN A 3 -3.85 -10.83 5.63
CA ASN A 3 -3.31 -11.75 4.62
C ASN A 3 -3.33 -11.09 3.23
N LEU A 4 -2.57 -11.68 2.31
CA LEU A 4 -2.40 -11.10 0.97
C LEU A 4 -3.73 -11.04 0.20
N LYS A 5 -4.60 -12.01 0.40
CA LYS A 5 -5.91 -12.03 -0.24
C LYS A 5 -6.76 -10.84 0.19
N ASP A 6 -6.76 -10.52 1.47
CA ASP A 6 -7.47 -9.35 2.02
C ASP A 6 -6.93 -8.06 1.44
N ILE A 7 -5.61 -7.93 1.38
CA ILE A 7 -4.96 -6.73 0.83
C ILE A 7 -5.35 -6.54 -0.64
N ARG A 8 -5.30 -7.60 -1.42
CA ARG A 8 -5.67 -7.54 -2.84
C ARG A 8 -7.14 -7.19 -3.02
N GLN A 9 -8.00 -7.71 -2.16
CA GLN A 9 -9.43 -7.40 -2.22
C GLN A 9 -9.68 -5.92 -1.92
N MET A 10 -9.03 -5.38 -0.89
CA MET A 10 -9.17 -3.95 -0.56
C MET A 10 -8.67 -3.06 -1.70
N LEU A 11 -7.55 -3.42 -2.34
CA LEU A 11 -7.01 -2.67 -3.47
C LEU A 11 -7.95 -2.70 -4.66
N SER A 12 -8.55 -3.87 -4.93
CA SER A 12 -9.54 -4.01 -5.99
C SER A 12 -10.79 -3.17 -5.71
N ASP A 13 -11.26 -3.21 -4.47
CA ASP A 13 -12.48 -2.50 -4.07
C ASP A 13 -12.33 -0.98 -4.20
N CYS A 14 -11.16 -0.45 -3.97
CA CYS A 14 -10.93 1.00 -4.06
C CYS A 14 -10.49 1.45 -5.47
N GLY A 15 -10.40 0.54 -6.42
CA GLY A 15 -10.03 0.87 -7.79
C GLY A 15 -8.56 1.27 -7.95
N ALA A 16 -7.68 0.69 -7.16
CA ALA A 16 -6.27 1.06 -7.16
C ALA A 16 -5.56 0.76 -8.48
N SER A 17 -4.67 1.67 -8.88
CA SER A 17 -3.78 1.50 -10.02
C SER A 17 -2.37 1.21 -9.48
N ILE A 18 -1.96 -0.06 -9.48
CA ILE A 18 -0.76 -0.51 -8.76
C ILE A 18 0.18 -1.34 -9.63
N VAL A 19 0.40 -0.91 -10.86
CA VAL A 19 1.29 -1.61 -11.79
C VAL A 19 2.72 -1.59 -11.28
N GLY A 20 3.38 -2.76 -11.27
CA GLY A 20 4.79 -2.87 -10.93
C GLY A 20 5.12 -2.83 -9.44
N THR A 21 4.13 -2.99 -8.56
CA THR A 21 4.33 -2.88 -7.12
C THR A 21 4.05 -4.19 -6.37
N LYS A 22 4.38 -5.32 -6.98
CA LYS A 22 4.07 -6.63 -6.42
C LYS A 22 4.71 -6.87 -5.04
N LYS A 23 5.98 -6.45 -4.89
CA LYS A 23 6.70 -6.61 -3.62
C LYS A 23 6.10 -5.73 -2.54
N GLU A 24 5.74 -4.50 -2.88
CA GLU A 24 5.16 -3.54 -1.97
C GLU A 24 3.78 -4.00 -1.50
N VAL A 25 2.98 -4.54 -2.41
CA VAL A 25 1.66 -5.09 -2.06
C VAL A 25 1.80 -6.24 -1.06
N LYS A 26 2.78 -7.11 -1.27
CA LYS A 26 3.07 -8.21 -0.34
C LYS A 26 3.49 -7.68 1.02
N GLU A 27 4.28 -6.60 1.05
CA GLU A 27 4.74 -6.00 2.31
C GLU A 27 3.59 -5.40 3.10
N LEU A 28 2.53 -4.96 2.44
CA LEU A 28 1.35 -4.40 3.12
C LEU A 28 0.71 -5.42 4.08
N THR A 29 0.87 -6.71 3.86
CA THR A 29 0.33 -7.72 4.79
C THR A 29 0.91 -7.56 6.19
N ARG A 30 2.13 -7.03 6.29
CA ARG A 30 2.83 -6.82 7.56
C ARG A 30 2.56 -5.45 8.15
N ILE A 31 2.20 -4.48 7.30
CA ILE A 31 2.06 -3.07 7.69
C ILE A 31 0.62 -2.74 8.07
N ILE A 32 -0.34 -3.20 7.27
CA ILE A 32 -1.76 -2.88 7.48
C ILE A 32 -2.29 -3.66 8.68
N LYS A 33 -2.87 -2.94 9.63
CA LYS A 33 -3.43 -3.54 10.84
C LYS A 33 -4.84 -4.10 10.58
N ASP A 34 -5.29 -4.98 11.48
CA ASP A 34 -6.59 -5.65 11.33
C ASP A 34 -7.77 -4.69 11.31
N ASN A 35 -7.65 -3.56 12.02
CA ASN A 35 -8.70 -2.54 12.07
C ASN A 35 -8.47 -1.40 11.08
N GLU A 36 -7.53 -1.58 10.15
CA GLU A 36 -7.16 -0.56 9.17
C GLU A 36 -7.69 -0.96 7.79
N ILE A 37 -8.30 -0.01 7.08
CA ILE A 37 -8.86 -0.27 5.74
C ILE A 37 -8.14 0.62 4.73
N ILE A 38 -7.73 0.04 3.61
CA ILE A 38 -7.16 0.79 2.50
C ILE A 38 -8.30 1.53 1.79
N THR A 39 -8.17 2.84 1.70
CA THR A 39 -9.17 3.69 1.05
C THR A 39 -8.77 4.10 -0.35
N TYR A 40 -7.46 4.12 -0.63
CA TYR A 40 -6.95 4.47 -1.94
C TYR A 40 -5.51 3.98 -2.06
N ALA A 41 -5.11 3.61 -3.27
CA ALA A 41 -3.72 3.25 -3.53
C ALA A 41 -3.39 3.53 -4.98
N THR A 42 -2.15 3.94 -5.24
CA THR A 42 -1.67 4.18 -6.59
C THR A 42 -0.18 3.88 -6.65
N SER A 43 0.32 3.56 -7.84
CA SER A 43 1.75 3.46 -8.08
C SER A 43 2.19 4.68 -8.89
N GLY A 44 3.42 5.10 -8.67
CA GLY A 44 3.99 6.23 -9.40
C GLY A 44 5.49 6.08 -9.56
N TRP A 45 6.02 6.76 -10.56
CA TRP A 45 7.45 6.80 -10.82
C TRP A 45 8.00 8.13 -10.32
N TYR A 46 8.99 8.06 -9.44
CA TYR A 46 9.60 9.26 -8.90
C TYR A 46 11.06 8.98 -8.57
N ASP A 47 11.96 9.87 -8.97
CA ASP A 47 13.39 9.82 -8.65
C ASP A 47 14.03 8.47 -9.03
N GLY A 48 13.65 7.94 -10.21
CA GLY A 48 14.21 6.69 -10.72
C GLY A 48 13.63 5.42 -10.10
N HIS A 49 12.59 5.54 -9.30
CA HIS A 49 11.99 4.42 -8.60
C HIS A 49 10.47 4.38 -8.78
N THR A 50 9.93 3.17 -8.75
CA THR A 50 8.47 2.97 -8.71
C THR A 50 8.03 2.90 -7.26
N TRP A 51 7.12 3.77 -6.87
CA TRP A 51 6.60 3.86 -5.51
C TRP A 51 5.16 3.36 -5.44
N LEU A 52 4.82 2.72 -4.35
CA LEU A 52 3.43 2.44 -4.00
C LEU A 52 3.00 3.43 -2.92
N VAL A 53 1.94 4.18 -3.20
CA VAL A 53 1.36 5.12 -2.25
C VAL A 53 0.01 4.57 -1.83
N VAL A 54 -0.17 4.36 -0.54
CA VAL A 54 -1.40 3.77 0.02
C VAL A 54 -1.98 4.70 1.06
N SER A 55 -3.26 5.04 0.90
CA SER A 55 -4.01 5.78 1.90
C SER A 55 -4.94 4.80 2.63
N THR A 56 -4.93 4.87 3.95
CA THR A 56 -5.80 4.03 4.78
C THR A 56 -6.67 4.89 5.68
N THR A 57 -7.51 4.25 6.47
CA THR A 57 -8.33 4.95 7.46
C THR A 57 -7.49 5.57 8.58
N LYS A 58 -6.20 5.20 8.67
CA LYS A 58 -5.32 5.62 9.78
C LYS A 58 -4.16 6.51 9.32
N ARG A 59 -3.67 6.35 8.08
CA ARG A 59 -2.40 6.97 7.69
C ARG A 59 -2.19 6.88 6.17
N ILE A 60 -1.12 7.56 5.71
CA ILE A 60 -0.62 7.43 4.34
C ILE A 60 0.72 6.72 4.40
N ILE A 61 0.89 5.71 3.55
CA ILE A 61 2.05 4.83 3.55
C ILE A 61 2.76 4.94 2.21
N LEU A 62 4.08 5.11 2.23
CA LEU A 62 4.92 5.17 1.03
C LEU A 62 5.89 4.00 1.05
N LEU A 63 5.88 3.20 -0.01
CA LEU A 63 6.74 2.02 -0.12
C LEU A 63 7.55 2.05 -1.41
N ASP A 64 8.83 1.67 -1.32
CA ASP A 64 9.71 1.47 -2.46
C ASP A 64 10.51 0.19 -2.23
N LYS A 65 10.49 -0.72 -3.22
CA LYS A 65 11.21 -1.99 -3.18
C LYS A 65 10.89 -2.81 -1.92
N GLY A 66 9.64 -2.76 -1.48
CA GLY A 66 9.21 -3.47 -0.28
C GLY A 66 9.66 -2.81 1.02
N MET A 67 10.24 -1.63 0.97
CA MET A 67 10.70 -0.88 2.15
C MET A 67 9.79 0.30 2.43
N LEU A 68 9.50 0.51 3.71
CA LEU A 68 8.68 1.63 4.16
C LEU A 68 9.54 2.88 4.28
N PHE A 69 9.23 3.92 3.48
CA PHE A 69 9.99 5.17 3.49
C PHE A 69 9.24 6.33 4.12
N GLY A 70 7.93 6.26 4.17
CA GLY A 70 7.16 7.34 4.75
C GLY A 70 5.85 6.86 5.31
N VAL A 71 5.53 7.31 6.50
CA VAL A 71 4.23 7.07 7.13
C VAL A 71 3.76 8.38 7.71
N ASN A 72 2.55 8.78 7.31
CA ASN A 72 1.91 9.94 7.88
C ASN A 72 0.67 9.44 8.60
N SER A 73 0.70 9.47 9.93
CA SER A 73 -0.40 8.96 10.74
C SER A 73 -1.02 10.05 11.60
N ASP A 74 -2.29 9.91 11.79
CA ASP A 74 -3.06 10.81 12.67
C ASP A 74 -2.90 10.46 14.14
#